data_29a4f51b9973b9a3a91b4b8bd5285698
#
_entry.id   29a4f51b9973b9a3a91b4b8bd5285698
#
_cell.length_a   1.000
_cell.length_b   1.000
_cell.length_c   1.000
_cell.angle_alpha   90.00
_cell.angle_beta   90.00
_cell.angle_gamma   90.00
#
_symmetry.space_group_name_H-M   'P 1'
#
loop_
_entity.id
_entity.type
_entity.pdbx_description
1 polymer ?
#
loop_
_entity_poly.entity_id
_entity_poly.type
_entity_poly.pdbx_seq_one_letter_code
_entity_poly.pdbx_strand_id
1 'polypeptide(L)'
;MNTKIKQTIALFFTVMLLFVMVLPPLSAAADASPIKVGYYEDGDYMSKSQSGEYSGYNIEYLQKISKQSGLPFEMVDIASWNAAYDMLVKGEIDLLPAVYHSEQRAEEIFFSGQPMCSIYTTLNVRMNDPRYDYEDFKAFQGMNVGIIRGGVDGERFKSFCREHNLVLNIIDYDETSVLLEALDNGTLDGVATVSYTHLTL
;
A
#
# COMPACT_ATOMS: atom_id res chain seq x y z
N MET A 1 52.31 10.57 -45.44
CA MET A 1 51.04 9.89 -45.66
C MET A 1 50.26 10.61 -46.76
N ASN A 2 49.95 9.93 -47.84
CA ASN A 2 49.45 10.49 -49.08
C ASN A 2 48.06 11.18 -48.85
N THR A 3 47.87 12.39 -49.41
CA THR A 3 46.70 13.23 -49.23
C THR A 3 45.40 12.47 -49.60
N LYS A 4 45.43 11.60 -50.58
CA LYS A 4 44.30 10.74 -50.99
C LYS A 4 43.91 9.75 -49.88
N ILE A 5 44.91 9.17 -49.17
CA ILE A 5 44.62 8.24 -48.07
C ILE A 5 43.98 8.97 -46.89
N LYS A 6 44.39 10.21 -46.58
CA LYS A 6 43.76 11.03 -45.53
C LYS A 6 42.31 11.36 -45.85
N GLN A 7 42.01 11.70 -47.11
CA GLN A 7 40.66 12.00 -47.58
C GLN A 7 39.75 10.78 -47.53
N THR A 8 40.24 9.59 -47.92
CA THR A 8 39.47 8.36 -47.88
C THR A 8 39.15 7.96 -46.43
N ILE A 9 40.12 8.11 -45.50
CA ILE A 9 39.90 7.82 -44.07
C ILE A 9 38.92 8.81 -43.46
N ALA A 10 39.01 10.11 -43.76
CA ALA A 10 38.08 11.12 -43.31
C ALA A 10 36.63 10.86 -43.81
N LEU A 11 36.50 10.49 -45.10
CA LEU A 11 35.19 10.16 -45.68
C LEU A 11 34.60 8.91 -44.99
N PHE A 12 35.39 7.88 -44.74
CA PHE A 12 34.94 6.67 -44.06
C PHE A 12 34.44 6.96 -42.64
N PHE A 13 35.18 7.78 -41.88
CA PHE A 13 34.74 8.20 -40.53
C PHE A 13 33.46 9.04 -40.58
N THR A 14 33.33 9.94 -41.56
CA THR A 14 32.11 10.76 -41.72
C THR A 14 30.87 9.91 -42.06
N VAL A 15 31.04 8.92 -42.94
CA VAL A 15 29.94 7.99 -43.28
C VAL A 15 29.59 7.09 -42.12
N MET A 16 30.59 6.61 -41.35
CA MET A 16 30.38 5.82 -40.16
C MET A 16 29.66 6.62 -39.02
N LEU A 17 30.00 7.91 -38.87
CA LEU A 17 29.38 8.80 -37.90
C LEU A 17 27.92 9.11 -38.29
N LEU A 18 27.64 9.31 -39.57
CA LEU A 18 26.29 9.49 -40.13
C LEU A 18 25.44 8.22 -39.96
N PHE A 19 26.04 7.03 -40.13
CA PHE A 19 25.33 5.76 -39.93
C PHE A 19 24.93 5.51 -38.49
N VAL A 20 25.77 5.93 -37.52
CA VAL A 20 25.44 5.84 -36.09
C VAL A 20 24.32 6.81 -35.70
N MET A 21 24.19 7.98 -36.35
CA MET A 21 23.09 8.93 -36.09
C MET A 21 21.75 8.52 -36.70
N VAL A 22 21.72 7.60 -37.68
CA VAL A 22 20.50 7.13 -38.33
C VAL A 22 19.91 5.89 -37.67
N LEU A 23 20.66 5.24 -36.78
CA LEU A 23 20.08 4.17 -35.97
C LEU A 23 19.03 4.79 -35.06
N PRO A 24 17.73 4.44 -35.21
CA PRO A 24 16.74 4.85 -34.22
C PRO A 24 17.23 4.38 -32.86
N PRO A 25 17.03 5.16 -31.79
CA PRO A 25 17.28 4.65 -30.45
C PRO A 25 16.56 3.31 -30.40
N LEU A 26 17.31 2.25 -30.08
CA LEU A 26 16.72 0.94 -29.79
C LEU A 26 15.94 1.11 -28.49
N SER A 27 14.81 1.82 -28.61
CA SER A 27 13.79 1.85 -27.59
C SER A 27 13.23 0.43 -27.59
N ALA A 28 13.86 -0.42 -26.82
CA ALA A 28 13.21 -1.62 -26.33
C ALA A 28 12.10 -1.16 -25.37
N ALA A 29 11.06 -0.51 -25.93
CA ALA A 29 9.74 -0.69 -25.41
C ALA A 29 9.44 -2.17 -25.72
N ALA A 30 9.98 -3.06 -24.89
CA ALA A 30 9.45 -4.39 -24.81
C ALA A 30 7.95 -4.20 -24.61
N ASP A 31 7.14 -4.91 -25.40
CA ASP A 31 5.73 -5.17 -25.10
C ASP A 31 5.69 -5.90 -23.74
N ALA A 32 5.97 -5.16 -22.68
CA ALA A 32 5.84 -5.67 -21.33
C ALA A 32 4.34 -5.84 -21.12
N SER A 33 3.92 -7.07 -20.96
CA SER A 33 2.54 -7.35 -20.53
C SER A 33 2.25 -6.49 -19.29
N PRO A 34 1.07 -5.87 -19.23
CA PRO A 34 0.73 -5.02 -18.10
C PRO A 34 0.78 -5.83 -16.80
N ILE A 35 1.29 -5.20 -15.74
CA ILE A 35 1.30 -5.75 -14.40
C ILE A 35 -0.13 -5.70 -13.87
N LYS A 36 -0.70 -6.84 -13.55
CA LYS A 36 -2.05 -6.97 -12.98
C LYS A 36 -2.03 -6.55 -11.52
N VAL A 37 -2.76 -5.48 -11.22
CA VAL A 37 -2.87 -4.93 -9.86
C VAL A 37 -4.24 -5.24 -9.29
N GLY A 38 -4.28 -5.88 -8.14
CA GLY A 38 -5.54 -6.11 -7.42
C GLY A 38 -6.16 -4.81 -6.95
N TYR A 39 -7.41 -4.57 -7.34
CA TYR A 39 -8.24 -3.47 -6.86
C TYR A 39 -9.43 -4.05 -6.07
N TYR A 40 -9.68 -3.48 -4.90
CA TYR A 40 -10.88 -3.66 -4.10
C TYR A 40 -11.25 -2.29 -3.51
N GLU A 41 -12.52 -2.09 -3.17
CA GLU A 41 -12.97 -0.81 -2.59
C GLU A 41 -12.39 -0.65 -1.18
N ASP A 42 -11.67 0.46 -0.94
CA ASP A 42 -11.00 0.77 0.34
C ASP A 42 -11.02 2.29 0.60
N GLY A 43 -12.19 2.89 0.50
CA GLY A 43 -12.42 4.30 0.80
C GLY A 43 -11.44 5.24 0.10
N ASP A 44 -10.73 6.07 0.86
CA ASP A 44 -9.79 7.06 0.34
C ASP A 44 -8.49 6.44 -0.22
N TYR A 45 -8.23 5.16 0.05
CA TYR A 45 -7.05 4.49 -0.46
C TYR A 45 -7.22 3.96 -1.87
N MET A 46 -8.37 3.36 -2.15
CA MET A 46 -8.74 2.83 -3.46
C MET A 46 -10.24 2.96 -3.67
N SER A 47 -10.64 3.80 -4.61
CA SER A 47 -12.04 4.03 -4.97
C SER A 47 -12.22 3.94 -6.47
N LYS A 48 -13.42 3.59 -6.90
CA LYS A 48 -13.83 3.58 -8.30
C LYS A 48 -15.10 4.39 -8.48
N SER A 49 -15.04 5.41 -9.33
CA SER A 49 -16.20 6.23 -9.65
C SER A 49 -17.23 5.45 -10.47
N GLN A 50 -18.46 5.98 -10.55
CA GLN A 50 -19.50 5.41 -11.41
C GLN A 50 -19.11 5.43 -12.90
N SER A 51 -18.21 6.32 -13.31
CA SER A 51 -17.65 6.35 -14.66
C SER A 51 -16.54 5.31 -14.90
N GLY A 52 -16.15 4.55 -13.87
CA GLY A 52 -15.11 3.53 -13.94
C GLY A 52 -13.70 4.05 -13.71
N GLU A 53 -13.53 5.31 -13.29
CA GLU A 53 -12.22 5.90 -13.01
C GLU A 53 -11.74 5.49 -11.61
N TYR A 54 -10.51 4.99 -11.54
CA TYR A 54 -9.86 4.62 -10.28
C TYR A 54 -9.16 5.83 -9.66
N SER A 55 -9.30 5.99 -8.36
CA SER A 55 -8.71 7.09 -7.57
C SER A 55 -8.31 6.61 -6.17
N GLY A 56 -7.65 7.49 -5.42
CA GLY A 56 -7.19 7.23 -4.06
C GLY A 56 -5.68 7.11 -3.96
N TYR A 57 -5.18 7.17 -2.73
CA TYR A 57 -3.74 7.24 -2.43
C TYR A 57 -2.93 6.12 -3.12
N ASN A 58 -3.38 4.87 -3.03
CA ASN A 58 -2.68 3.73 -3.62
C ASN A 58 -2.64 3.83 -5.15
N ILE A 59 -3.74 4.28 -5.76
CA ILE A 59 -3.85 4.44 -7.21
C ILE A 59 -2.90 5.53 -7.71
N GLU A 60 -2.88 6.69 -7.05
CA GLU A 60 -1.99 7.79 -7.41
C GLU A 60 -0.50 7.41 -7.24
N TYR A 61 -0.19 6.65 -6.20
CA TYR A 61 1.15 6.14 -5.97
C TYR A 61 1.60 5.20 -7.09
N LEU A 62 0.74 4.25 -7.48
CA LEU A 62 0.99 3.33 -8.59
C LEU A 62 1.13 4.06 -9.93
N GLN A 63 0.30 5.08 -10.19
CA GLN A 63 0.41 5.92 -11.39
C GLN A 63 1.77 6.64 -11.46
N LYS A 64 2.30 7.14 -10.33
CA LYS A 64 3.63 7.73 -10.27
C LYS A 64 4.73 6.70 -10.57
N ILE A 65 4.60 5.48 -10.03
CA ILE A 65 5.54 4.39 -10.32
C ILE A 65 5.48 4.04 -11.81
N SER A 66 4.29 3.83 -12.39
CA SER A 66 4.12 3.53 -13.81
C SER A 66 4.78 4.59 -14.70
N LYS A 67 4.53 5.87 -14.38
CA LYS A 67 5.12 6.99 -15.12
C LYS A 67 6.66 7.03 -15.07
N GLN A 68 7.24 6.65 -13.92
CA GLN A 68 8.70 6.68 -13.73
C GLN A 68 9.40 5.44 -14.29
N SER A 69 8.78 4.28 -14.16
CA SER A 69 9.35 3.00 -14.59
C SER A 69 9.07 2.67 -16.04
N GLY A 70 8.00 3.25 -16.64
CA GLY A 70 7.49 2.86 -17.94
C GLY A 70 6.70 1.55 -17.93
N LEU A 71 6.46 0.94 -16.75
CA LEU A 71 5.69 -0.30 -16.62
C LEU A 71 4.20 -0.01 -16.67
N PRO A 72 3.44 -0.62 -17.57
CA PRO A 72 1.99 -0.47 -17.63
C PRO A 72 1.34 -1.28 -16.50
N PHE A 73 0.34 -0.70 -15.82
CA PHE A 73 -0.48 -1.36 -14.82
C PHE A 73 -1.90 -1.57 -15.34
N GLU A 74 -2.47 -2.74 -15.02
CA GLU A 74 -3.85 -3.11 -15.33
C GLU A 74 -4.56 -3.41 -14.01
N MET A 75 -5.65 -2.67 -13.71
CA MET A 75 -6.44 -2.89 -12.49
C MET A 75 -7.39 -4.06 -12.70
N VAL A 76 -7.39 -5.00 -11.76
CA VAL A 76 -8.27 -6.16 -11.70
C VAL A 76 -9.25 -5.95 -10.56
N ASP A 77 -10.54 -5.73 -10.88
CA ASP A 77 -11.60 -5.54 -9.89
C ASP A 77 -11.84 -6.83 -9.08
N ILE A 78 -11.74 -6.75 -7.77
CA ILE A 78 -11.87 -7.89 -6.86
C ILE A 78 -12.81 -7.50 -5.73
N ALA A 79 -13.61 -8.44 -5.23
CA ALA A 79 -14.68 -8.16 -4.29
C ALA A 79 -14.22 -7.73 -2.89
N SER A 80 -13.02 -8.14 -2.46
CA SER A 80 -12.51 -7.86 -1.12
C SER A 80 -11.00 -8.00 -1.03
N TRP A 81 -10.44 -7.42 0.04
CA TRP A 81 -9.02 -7.57 0.36
C TRP A 81 -8.59 -9.05 0.47
N ASN A 82 -9.37 -9.88 1.16
CA ASN A 82 -9.03 -11.30 1.33
C ASN A 82 -8.96 -12.03 -0.02
N ALA A 83 -9.92 -11.77 -0.90
CA ALA A 83 -9.93 -12.35 -2.25
C ALA A 83 -8.72 -11.87 -3.07
N ALA A 84 -8.35 -10.57 -2.94
CA ALA A 84 -7.18 -10.01 -3.62
C ALA A 84 -5.87 -10.63 -3.11
N TYR A 85 -5.75 -10.82 -1.81
CA TYR A 85 -4.59 -11.49 -1.23
C TYR A 85 -4.47 -12.96 -1.70
N ASP A 86 -5.56 -13.69 -1.70
CA ASP A 86 -5.60 -15.07 -2.21
C ASP A 86 -5.19 -15.14 -3.69
N MET A 87 -5.65 -14.20 -4.51
CA MET A 87 -5.27 -14.13 -5.94
C MET A 87 -3.79 -13.79 -6.11
N LEU A 88 -3.21 -12.93 -5.25
CA LEU A 88 -1.79 -12.63 -5.26
C LEU A 88 -0.96 -13.87 -4.94
N VAL A 89 -1.31 -14.60 -3.88
CA VAL A 89 -0.61 -15.84 -3.48
C VAL A 89 -0.67 -16.92 -4.57
N LYS A 90 -1.79 -16.98 -5.31
CA LYS A 90 -1.96 -17.92 -6.44
C LYS A 90 -1.29 -17.44 -7.75
N GLY A 91 -0.80 -16.19 -7.81
CA GLY A 91 -0.22 -15.61 -9.02
C GLY A 91 -1.26 -15.25 -10.10
N GLU A 92 -2.52 -15.06 -9.73
CA GLU A 92 -3.59 -14.62 -10.62
C GLU A 92 -3.52 -13.10 -10.86
N ILE A 93 -2.95 -12.35 -9.90
CA ILE A 93 -2.51 -10.96 -10.01
C ILE A 93 -1.03 -10.87 -9.64
N ASP A 94 -0.37 -9.82 -10.13
CA ASP A 94 1.08 -9.64 -9.96
C ASP A 94 1.43 -8.72 -8.79
N LEU A 95 0.52 -7.81 -8.42
CA LEU A 95 0.76 -6.79 -7.40
C LEU A 95 -0.52 -6.50 -6.60
N LEU A 96 -0.37 -6.35 -5.30
CA LEU A 96 -1.39 -5.84 -4.39
C LEU A 96 -0.79 -4.72 -3.55
N PRO A 97 -1.29 -3.48 -3.66
CA PRO A 97 -0.76 -2.36 -2.87
C PRO A 97 -1.20 -2.44 -1.42
N ALA A 98 -0.45 -1.74 -0.55
CA ALA A 98 -0.78 -1.54 0.87
C ALA A 98 -0.92 -2.83 1.70
N VAL A 99 -0.23 -3.91 1.31
CA VAL A 99 -0.17 -5.11 2.13
C VAL A 99 0.77 -4.88 3.31
N TYR A 100 0.26 -5.06 4.53
CA TYR A 100 1.10 -5.01 5.73
C TYR A 100 2.13 -6.13 5.73
N HIS A 101 3.38 -5.75 5.95
CA HIS A 101 4.45 -6.71 6.16
C HIS A 101 4.24 -7.49 7.47
N SER A 102 4.32 -8.81 7.39
CA SER A 102 4.51 -9.71 8.52
C SER A 102 5.43 -10.85 8.09
N GLU A 103 6.13 -11.47 9.04
CA GLU A 103 7.00 -12.62 8.76
C GLU A 103 6.22 -13.75 8.08
N GLN A 104 5.01 -14.05 8.56
CA GLN A 104 4.15 -15.07 7.95
C GLN A 104 3.83 -14.75 6.48
N ARG A 105 3.45 -13.49 6.16
CA ARG A 105 3.14 -13.10 4.78
C ARG A 105 4.38 -13.10 3.89
N ALA A 106 5.56 -12.79 4.45
CA ALA A 106 6.81 -12.83 3.72
C ALA A 106 7.26 -14.25 3.32
N GLU A 107 6.66 -15.31 3.89
CA GLU A 107 6.83 -16.68 3.44
C GLU A 107 6.02 -16.98 2.18
N GLU A 108 4.94 -16.23 1.92
CA GLU A 108 4.00 -16.49 0.83
C GLU A 108 4.15 -15.52 -0.35
N ILE A 109 4.52 -14.26 -0.08
CA ILE A 109 4.62 -13.19 -1.09
C ILE A 109 5.90 -12.37 -0.95
N PHE A 110 6.34 -11.75 -2.05
CA PHE A 110 7.46 -10.81 -2.02
C PHE A 110 6.97 -9.39 -1.68
N PHE A 111 7.70 -8.74 -0.79
CA PHE A 111 7.50 -7.33 -0.46
C PHE A 111 8.51 -6.43 -1.18
N SER A 112 8.09 -5.20 -1.49
CA SER A 112 9.00 -4.17 -2.00
C SER A 112 10.12 -3.88 -1.01
N GLY A 113 11.34 -3.56 -1.50
CA GLY A 113 12.48 -3.25 -0.65
C GLY A 113 12.34 -1.95 0.16
N GLN A 114 11.34 -1.12 -0.18
CA GLN A 114 10.97 0.08 0.57
C GLN A 114 9.47 0.09 0.82
N PRO A 115 9.02 0.43 2.03
CA PRO A 115 7.60 0.54 2.31
C PRO A 115 7.00 1.74 1.57
N MET A 116 5.75 1.60 1.12
CA MET A 116 4.99 2.70 0.52
C MET A 116 4.68 3.79 1.53
N CYS A 117 4.32 3.39 2.75
CA CYS A 117 4.07 4.28 3.88
C CYS A 117 4.30 3.52 5.19
N SER A 118 4.36 4.26 6.29
CA SER A 118 4.31 3.70 7.64
C SER A 118 3.00 4.12 8.29
N ILE A 119 2.33 3.17 8.91
CA ILE A 119 1.10 3.44 9.65
C ILE A 119 1.26 2.94 11.07
N TYR A 120 0.54 3.59 11.96
CA TYR A 120 0.54 3.28 13.38
C TYR A 120 -0.82 2.75 13.81
N THR A 121 -0.83 1.74 14.66
CA THR A 121 -2.03 1.36 15.39
C THR A 121 -2.25 2.37 16.50
N THR A 122 -3.43 2.94 16.58
CA THR A 122 -3.82 3.92 17.61
C THR A 122 -5.00 3.40 18.39
N LEU A 123 -5.02 3.72 19.68
CA LEU A 123 -6.21 3.57 20.52
C LEU A 123 -7.01 4.87 20.44
N ASN A 124 -8.16 4.81 19.79
CA ASN A 124 -9.07 5.95 19.64
C ASN A 124 -10.17 5.84 20.70
N VAL A 125 -10.44 6.95 21.37
CA VAL A 125 -11.50 7.09 22.37
C VAL A 125 -12.48 8.19 21.93
N ARG A 126 -13.64 8.28 22.56
CA ARG A 126 -14.58 9.37 22.27
C ARG A 126 -13.94 10.73 22.53
N MET A 127 -14.29 11.70 21.70
CA MET A 127 -13.83 13.07 21.83
C MET A 127 -14.21 13.62 23.21
N ASN A 128 -13.25 14.27 23.87
CA ASN A 128 -13.43 14.88 25.19
C ASN A 128 -13.80 13.89 26.31
N ASP A 129 -13.46 12.62 26.19
CA ASP A 129 -13.63 11.68 27.31
C ASP A 129 -12.54 11.95 28.38
N PRO A 130 -12.92 12.49 29.55
CA PRO A 130 -11.92 12.94 30.54
C PRO A 130 -11.27 11.76 31.32
N ARG A 131 -11.71 10.54 31.06
CA ARG A 131 -11.21 9.35 31.77
C ARG A 131 -9.83 8.94 31.28
N TYR A 132 -9.45 9.32 30.04
CA TYR A 132 -8.27 8.80 29.38
C TYR A 132 -7.32 9.91 28.95
N ASP A 133 -6.07 9.74 29.36
CA ASP A 133 -4.92 10.55 28.90
C ASP A 133 -3.87 9.59 28.34
N TYR A 134 -3.26 9.96 27.22
CA TYR A 134 -2.32 9.09 26.51
C TYR A 134 -1.05 8.77 27.33
N GLU A 135 -0.71 9.59 28.33
CA GLU A 135 0.42 9.37 29.24
C GLU A 135 0.07 8.52 30.48
N ASP A 136 -1.21 8.31 30.78
CA ASP A 136 -1.67 7.53 31.93
C ASP A 136 -2.20 6.14 31.54
N PHE A 137 -1.29 5.20 31.33
CA PHE A 137 -1.65 3.80 31.04
C PHE A 137 -2.46 3.13 32.15
N LYS A 138 -2.44 3.65 33.39
CA LYS A 138 -3.25 3.09 34.46
C LYS A 138 -4.74 3.36 34.25
N ALA A 139 -5.07 4.48 33.63
CA ALA A 139 -6.44 4.82 33.28
C ALA A 139 -7.06 3.87 32.25
N PHE A 140 -6.23 3.15 31.49
CA PHE A 140 -6.71 2.21 30.47
C PHE A 140 -7.07 0.83 31.04
N GLN A 141 -6.71 0.52 32.28
CA GLN A 141 -7.01 -0.79 32.87
C GLN A 141 -8.52 -1.06 32.88
N GLY A 142 -8.90 -2.24 32.35
CA GLY A 142 -10.28 -2.67 32.29
C GLY A 142 -11.15 -2.05 31.21
N MET A 143 -10.58 -1.20 30.31
CA MET A 143 -11.31 -0.66 29.17
C MET A 143 -11.91 -1.77 28.29
N ASN A 144 -13.10 -1.50 27.76
CA ASN A 144 -13.69 -2.27 26.67
C ASN A 144 -13.15 -1.72 25.35
N VAL A 145 -12.27 -2.45 24.69
CA VAL A 145 -11.64 -2.02 23.43
C VAL A 145 -12.05 -2.92 22.29
N GLY A 146 -12.64 -2.32 21.28
CA GLY A 146 -13.00 -3.01 20.05
C GLY A 146 -11.84 -3.10 19.07
N ILE A 147 -11.75 -4.23 18.38
CA ILE A 147 -10.82 -4.46 17.26
C ILE A 147 -11.54 -5.16 16.12
N ILE A 148 -10.99 -5.06 14.90
CA ILE A 148 -11.47 -5.87 13.76
C ILE A 148 -10.86 -7.26 13.85
N ARG A 149 -11.71 -8.28 13.78
CA ARG A 149 -11.33 -9.69 13.81
C ARG A 149 -10.34 -10.03 12.71
N GLY A 150 -9.20 -10.63 13.09
CA GLY A 150 -8.13 -11.00 12.15
C GLY A 150 -7.35 -9.81 11.57
N GLY A 151 -7.65 -8.58 12.02
CA GLY A 151 -6.90 -7.38 11.63
C GLY A 151 -5.51 -7.35 12.27
N VAL A 152 -4.50 -6.94 11.48
CA VAL A 152 -3.11 -6.81 11.95
C VAL A 152 -3.00 -5.82 13.11
N ASP A 153 -3.84 -4.77 13.10
CA ASP A 153 -3.85 -3.74 14.14
C ASP A 153 -4.30 -4.30 15.49
N GLY A 154 -5.31 -5.17 15.48
CA GLY A 154 -5.77 -5.85 16.67
C GLY A 154 -4.66 -6.71 17.30
N GLU A 155 -3.91 -7.44 16.49
CA GLU A 155 -2.80 -8.28 17.00
C GLU A 155 -1.62 -7.43 17.51
N ARG A 156 -1.28 -6.33 16.82
CA ARG A 156 -0.29 -5.36 17.30
C ARG A 156 -0.71 -4.73 18.62
N PHE A 157 -1.97 -4.33 18.73
CA PHE A 157 -2.51 -3.76 19.95
C PHE A 157 -2.49 -4.76 21.11
N LYS A 158 -2.88 -6.01 20.88
CA LYS A 158 -2.76 -7.10 21.88
C LYS A 158 -1.31 -7.32 22.33
N SER A 159 -0.34 -7.23 21.39
CA SER A 159 1.08 -7.34 21.74
C SER A 159 1.54 -6.18 22.60
N PHE A 160 1.19 -4.96 22.23
CA PHE A 160 1.45 -3.76 23.01
C PHE A 160 0.86 -3.87 24.43
N CYS A 161 -0.38 -4.34 24.57
CA CYS A 161 -1.00 -4.54 25.89
C CYS A 161 -0.21 -5.53 26.75
N ARG A 162 0.27 -6.64 26.17
CA ARG A 162 1.11 -7.62 26.90
C ARG A 162 2.43 -7.00 27.36
N GLU A 163 3.11 -6.27 26.50
CA GLU A 163 4.40 -5.63 26.78
C GLU A 163 4.30 -4.59 27.89
N HIS A 164 3.17 -3.88 27.96
CA HIS A 164 2.92 -2.83 28.95
C HIS A 164 2.09 -3.28 30.16
N ASN A 165 1.80 -4.59 30.29
CA ASN A 165 0.99 -5.16 31.35
C ASN A 165 -0.41 -4.49 31.48
N LEU A 166 -1.01 -4.16 30.32
CA LEU A 166 -2.37 -3.64 30.26
C LEU A 166 -3.37 -4.79 30.18
N VAL A 167 -4.30 -4.83 31.11
CA VAL A 167 -5.39 -5.80 31.15
C VAL A 167 -6.67 -5.11 30.68
N LEU A 168 -7.07 -5.40 29.43
CA LEU A 168 -8.22 -4.81 28.77
C LEU A 168 -9.22 -5.89 28.39
N ASN A 169 -10.50 -5.50 28.23
CA ASN A 169 -11.53 -6.34 27.65
C ASN A 169 -11.53 -6.12 26.13
N ILE A 170 -10.85 -6.98 25.36
CA ILE A 170 -10.76 -6.85 23.92
C ILE A 170 -11.92 -7.58 23.27
N ILE A 171 -12.69 -6.89 22.42
CA ILE A 171 -13.92 -7.37 21.79
C ILE A 171 -13.72 -7.33 20.27
N ASP A 172 -13.88 -8.49 19.63
CA ASP A 172 -13.77 -8.62 18.17
C ASP A 172 -15.05 -8.21 17.45
N TYR A 173 -14.91 -7.40 16.40
CA TYR A 173 -15.97 -6.98 15.48
C TYR A 173 -15.63 -7.42 14.06
N ASP A 174 -16.65 -7.73 13.27
CA ASP A 174 -16.47 -8.16 11.88
C ASP A 174 -16.51 -6.99 10.90
N GLU A 175 -17.17 -5.86 11.30
CA GLU A 175 -17.35 -4.68 10.44
C GLU A 175 -16.93 -3.39 11.17
N THR A 176 -16.21 -2.53 10.45
CA THR A 176 -15.72 -1.24 10.99
C THR A 176 -16.88 -0.30 11.35
N SER A 177 -17.96 -0.29 10.58
CA SER A 177 -19.13 0.55 10.85
C SER A 177 -19.76 0.22 12.20
N VAL A 178 -19.93 -1.07 12.50
CA VAL A 178 -20.49 -1.56 13.77
C VAL A 178 -19.54 -1.28 14.94
N LEU A 179 -18.24 -1.42 14.70
CA LEU A 179 -17.20 -1.09 15.68
C LEU A 179 -17.26 0.39 16.08
N LEU A 180 -17.34 1.31 15.10
CA LEU A 180 -17.42 2.75 15.37
C LEU A 180 -18.73 3.15 16.03
N GLU A 181 -19.85 2.56 15.64
CA GLU A 181 -21.14 2.77 16.31
C GLU A 181 -21.10 2.34 17.79
N ALA A 182 -20.43 1.23 18.09
CA ALA A 182 -20.24 0.76 19.46
C ALA A 182 -19.36 1.71 20.29
N LEU A 183 -18.40 2.39 19.69
CA LEU A 183 -17.62 3.45 20.32
C LEU A 183 -18.50 4.68 20.61
N ASP A 184 -19.28 5.14 19.62
CA ASP A 184 -20.11 6.33 19.72
C ASP A 184 -21.21 6.18 20.77
N ASN A 185 -21.89 5.04 20.81
CA ASN A 185 -23.00 4.77 21.76
C ASN A 185 -22.50 4.40 23.17
N GLY A 186 -21.18 4.29 23.41
CA GLY A 186 -20.58 4.02 24.70
C GLY A 186 -20.52 2.55 25.11
N THR A 187 -20.84 1.61 24.23
CA THR A 187 -20.65 0.16 24.45
C THR A 187 -19.17 -0.17 24.57
N LEU A 188 -18.33 0.52 23.78
CA LEU A 188 -16.88 0.48 23.87
C LEU A 188 -16.35 1.76 24.52
N ASP A 189 -15.24 1.65 25.23
CA ASP A 189 -14.47 2.78 25.73
C ASP A 189 -13.47 3.28 24.69
N GLY A 190 -12.97 2.37 23.85
CA GLY A 190 -12.02 2.69 22.79
C GLY A 190 -12.04 1.67 21.64
N VAL A 191 -11.39 2.05 20.55
CA VAL A 191 -11.14 1.16 19.40
C VAL A 191 -9.67 1.22 19.01
N ALA A 192 -9.06 0.06 18.75
CA ALA A 192 -7.72 -0.01 18.22
C ALA A 192 -7.77 -0.21 16.71
N THR A 193 -7.31 0.79 15.97
CA THR A 193 -7.32 0.82 14.52
C THR A 193 -6.14 1.65 14.00
N VAL A 194 -5.98 1.74 12.68
CA VAL A 194 -4.93 2.52 12.04
C VAL A 194 -5.17 4.03 12.18
N SER A 195 -4.10 4.78 12.28
CA SER A 195 -4.14 6.22 12.18
C SER A 195 -4.18 6.64 10.71
N TYR A 196 -5.28 7.26 10.31
CA TYR A 196 -5.44 7.86 8.96
C TYR A 196 -4.94 9.30 8.88
N THR A 197 -4.28 9.81 9.91
CA THR A 197 -3.93 11.23 10.05
C THR A 197 -2.87 11.75 9.07
N HIS A 198 -2.28 10.89 8.25
CA HIS A 198 -1.27 11.30 7.25
C HIS A 198 -1.78 11.36 5.81
N LEU A 199 -3.08 11.20 5.59
CA LEU A 199 -3.70 11.22 4.25
C LEU A 199 -4.39 12.53 3.89
N THR A 200 -4.38 13.52 4.77
CA THR A 200 -4.82 14.88 4.44
C THR A 200 -3.60 15.72 4.07
N LEU A 201 -3.17 15.61 2.84
CA LEU A 201 -2.31 16.58 2.17
C LEU A 201 -3.01 17.11 0.92
#